data_090f463efb9ca6c97cafb2d0a31cb310
#
_entry.id   090f463efb9ca6c97cafb2d0a31cb310
#
_cell.length_a   1.000
_cell.length_b   1.000
_cell.length_c   1.000
_cell.angle_alpha   90.00
_cell.angle_beta   90.00
_cell.angle_gamma   90.00
#
_symmetry.space_group_name_H-M   'P 1'
#
loop_
_entity.id
_entity.type
_entity.pdbx_description
1 polymer ?
#
loop_
_entity_poly.entity_id
_entity_poly.type
_entity_poly.pdbx_seq_one_letter_code
_entity_poly.pdbx_strand_id
1 'polypeptide(L)'
;MASKALRPCRHPGCPALTRDGWCDKHRPKHCRRSSAAYHSWYLLPIWKDKLRIEQLLREPFCRECARQFPAGDPRRRTLATVVDHIVPFRGDWDLFVDPANHQSLCKHHHDQKTAREQAEKTRK
;
A
#
# COMPACT_ATOMS: atom_id res chain seq x y z
N MET A 1 25.09 -10.66 20.87
CA MET A 1 24.76 -10.22 19.51
C MET A 1 25.78 -9.18 19.05
N ALA A 2 26.33 -9.40 17.88
CA ALA A 2 27.26 -8.44 17.32
C ALA A 2 26.50 -7.21 16.81
N SER A 3 26.73 -6.04 17.41
CA SER A 3 26.21 -4.79 16.88
C SER A 3 27.03 -4.40 15.65
N LYS A 4 26.35 -3.80 14.66
CA LYS A 4 27.06 -3.32 13.47
C LYS A 4 28.06 -2.24 13.85
N ALA A 5 29.23 -2.28 13.23
CA ALA A 5 30.24 -1.26 13.44
C ALA A 5 29.72 0.12 13.00
N LEU A 6 30.15 1.16 13.71
CA LEU A 6 29.85 2.54 13.32
C LEU A 6 30.59 2.88 12.04
N ARG A 7 29.93 3.59 11.15
CA ARG A 7 30.49 4.07 9.89
C ARG A 7 30.02 5.49 9.62
N PRO A 8 30.76 6.26 8.81
CA PRO A 8 30.34 7.62 8.49
C PRO A 8 29.01 7.67 7.77
N CYS A 9 28.25 8.74 8.01
CA CYS A 9 27.03 9.01 7.28
C CYS A 9 27.33 9.08 5.76
N ARG A 10 26.44 8.56 4.95
CA ARG A 10 26.61 8.54 3.49
C ARG A 10 26.53 9.91 2.84
N HIS A 11 26.03 10.91 3.55
CA HIS A 11 25.97 12.27 3.02
C HIS A 11 27.40 12.82 2.89
N PRO A 12 27.76 13.35 1.71
CA PRO A 12 29.10 13.91 1.50
C PRO A 12 29.46 15.00 2.51
N GLY A 13 30.61 14.87 3.15
CA GLY A 13 31.09 15.84 4.11
C GLY A 13 30.50 15.73 5.52
N CYS A 14 29.61 14.76 5.77
CA CYS A 14 29.05 14.58 7.11
C CYS A 14 29.97 13.68 7.98
N PRO A 15 30.48 14.19 9.12
CA PRO A 15 31.36 13.41 9.99
C PRO A 15 30.62 12.51 10.98
N ALA A 16 29.29 12.57 11.02
CA ALA A 16 28.50 11.79 11.98
C ALA A 16 28.68 10.29 11.76
N LEU A 17 28.85 9.55 12.85
CA LEU A 17 28.98 8.09 12.82
C LEU A 17 27.61 7.46 13.04
N THR A 18 27.27 6.50 12.20
CA THR A 18 25.98 5.81 12.23
C THR A 18 26.17 4.31 12.10
N ARG A 19 25.14 3.56 12.48
CA ARG A 19 25.14 2.09 12.32
C ARG A 19 24.41 1.66 11.06
N ASP A 20 23.51 2.50 10.54
CA ASP A 20 22.68 2.19 9.38
C ASP A 20 23.02 3.00 8.13
N GLY A 21 24.09 3.80 8.20
CA GLY A 21 24.57 4.56 7.04
C GLY A 21 24.04 5.98 6.95
N TRP A 22 23.08 6.37 7.78
CA TRP A 22 22.50 7.72 7.76
C TRP A 22 22.34 8.26 9.17
N CYS A 23 22.81 9.48 9.40
CA CYS A 23 22.54 10.18 10.66
C CYS A 23 21.11 10.72 10.65
N ASP A 24 20.65 11.20 11.80
CA ASP A 24 19.27 11.67 11.94
C ASP A 24 18.95 12.85 11.01
N LYS A 25 19.94 13.71 10.73
CA LYS A 25 19.78 14.86 9.83
C LYS A 25 19.63 14.44 8.38
N HIS A 26 20.34 13.41 7.95
CA HIS A 26 20.45 13.03 6.54
C HIS A 26 19.69 11.77 6.20
N ARG A 27 18.97 11.21 7.16
CA ARG A 27 18.12 10.06 6.91
C ARG A 27 17.06 10.46 5.88
N PRO A 28 16.94 9.71 4.77
CA PRO A 28 15.95 10.03 3.76
C PRO A 28 14.54 10.12 4.36
N LYS A 29 13.84 11.20 4.07
CA LYS A 29 12.47 11.40 4.56
C LYS A 29 11.50 10.34 4.04
N HIS A 30 11.90 9.61 3.02
CA HIS A 30 11.15 8.50 2.47
C HIS A 30 11.52 7.16 3.09
N CYS A 31 12.22 7.16 4.21
CA CYS A 31 12.46 5.92 4.93
C CYS A 31 11.09 5.42 5.44
N ARG A 32 10.49 4.53 4.66
CA ARG A 32 9.15 4.00 4.91
C ARG A 32 9.12 2.97 6.02
N ARG A 33 9.81 3.22 7.12
CA ARG A 33 9.83 2.25 8.22
C ARG A 33 8.43 1.92 8.72
N SER A 34 7.55 2.94 8.78
CA SER A 34 6.18 2.73 9.23
C SER A 34 5.34 1.98 8.20
N SER A 35 5.51 2.26 6.91
CA SER A 35 4.77 1.53 5.87
C SER A 35 5.40 0.17 5.54
N ALA A 36 6.74 0.04 5.73
CA ALA A 36 7.42 -1.24 5.51
C ALA A 36 6.94 -2.31 6.50
N ALA A 37 6.53 -1.93 7.71
CA ALA A 37 6.01 -2.87 8.69
C ALA A 37 4.71 -3.53 8.21
N TYR A 38 3.87 -2.81 7.47
CA TYR A 38 2.59 -3.33 6.97
C TYR A 38 2.73 -3.94 5.58
N HIS A 39 3.72 -3.52 4.82
CA HIS A 39 3.89 -3.96 3.42
C HIS A 39 4.09 -5.46 3.33
N SER A 40 4.76 -6.05 4.32
CA SER A 40 4.98 -7.48 4.39
C SER A 40 3.67 -8.27 4.60
N TRP A 41 2.61 -7.63 5.09
CA TRP A 41 1.33 -8.30 5.29
C TRP A 41 0.74 -8.79 3.97
N TYR A 42 1.00 -8.09 2.86
CA TYR A 42 0.56 -8.52 1.53
C TYR A 42 1.25 -9.80 1.06
N LEU A 43 2.35 -10.19 1.69
CA LEU A 43 3.08 -11.42 1.39
C LEU A 43 2.61 -12.60 2.24
N LEU A 44 1.77 -12.35 3.25
CA LEU A 44 1.27 -13.41 4.12
C LEU A 44 0.31 -14.34 3.35
N PRO A 45 0.36 -15.66 3.62
CA PRO A 45 -0.54 -16.61 2.97
C PRO A 45 -2.02 -16.26 3.14
N ILE A 46 -2.43 -15.74 4.29
CA ILE A 46 -3.83 -15.35 4.51
C ILE A 46 -4.28 -14.30 3.49
N TRP A 47 -3.40 -13.40 3.09
CA TRP A 47 -3.72 -12.41 2.07
C TRP A 47 -3.60 -12.99 0.66
N LYS A 48 -2.42 -13.51 0.31
CA LYS A 48 -2.12 -13.97 -1.04
C LYS A 48 -3.00 -15.12 -1.51
N ASP A 49 -3.18 -16.11 -0.64
CA ASP A 49 -3.76 -17.39 -1.00
C ASP A 49 -5.23 -17.51 -0.61
N LYS A 50 -5.74 -16.56 0.17
CA LYS A 50 -7.13 -16.63 0.64
C LYS A 50 -7.89 -15.32 0.39
N LEU A 51 -7.61 -14.25 1.15
CA LEU A 51 -8.42 -13.04 1.13
C LEU A 51 -8.48 -12.39 -0.24
N ARG A 52 -7.33 -12.26 -0.90
CA ARG A 52 -7.25 -11.67 -2.22
C ARG A 52 -8.04 -12.48 -3.25
N ILE A 53 -7.84 -13.78 -3.25
CA ILE A 53 -8.50 -14.68 -4.20
C ILE A 53 -10.02 -14.67 -3.98
N GLU A 54 -10.45 -14.79 -2.72
CA GLU A 54 -11.87 -14.77 -2.40
C GLU A 54 -12.55 -13.48 -2.84
N GLN A 55 -11.88 -12.34 -2.65
CA GLN A 55 -12.42 -11.06 -3.08
C GLN A 55 -12.55 -10.98 -4.60
N LEU A 56 -11.54 -11.41 -5.35
CA LEU A 56 -11.58 -11.40 -6.81
C LEU A 56 -12.63 -12.37 -7.37
N LEU A 57 -12.91 -13.46 -6.65
CA LEU A 57 -13.98 -14.38 -7.05
C LEU A 57 -15.37 -13.78 -6.78
N ARG A 58 -15.54 -13.07 -5.67
CA ARG A 58 -16.81 -12.40 -5.36
C ARG A 58 -17.09 -11.22 -6.28
N GLU A 59 -16.03 -10.47 -6.62
CA GLU A 59 -16.12 -9.24 -7.41
C GLU A 59 -15.02 -9.24 -8.46
N PRO A 60 -15.22 -9.97 -9.58
CA PRO A 60 -14.17 -10.09 -10.60
C PRO A 60 -13.95 -8.84 -11.43
N PHE A 61 -14.93 -7.91 -11.46
CA PHE A 61 -14.82 -6.69 -12.23
C PHE A 61 -14.58 -5.49 -11.33
N CYS A 62 -13.92 -4.45 -11.88
CA CYS A 62 -13.65 -3.23 -11.14
C CYS A 62 -14.96 -2.59 -10.66
N ARG A 63 -15.06 -2.35 -9.37
CA ARG A 63 -16.24 -1.73 -8.75
C ARG A 63 -16.50 -0.32 -9.31
N GLU A 64 -15.45 0.47 -9.48
CA GLU A 64 -15.56 1.83 -9.98
C GLU A 64 -15.97 1.88 -11.46
N CYS A 65 -15.44 0.96 -12.28
CA CYS A 65 -15.89 0.86 -13.68
C CYS A 65 -17.38 0.52 -13.76
N ALA A 66 -17.82 -0.42 -12.90
CA ALA A 66 -19.24 -0.79 -12.86
C ALA A 66 -20.13 0.37 -12.40
N ARG A 67 -19.60 1.25 -11.56
CA ARG A 67 -20.33 2.41 -11.05
C ARG A 67 -20.36 3.59 -12.02
N GLN A 68 -19.21 3.87 -12.68
CA GLN A 68 -19.04 5.06 -13.50
C GLN A 68 -19.68 4.95 -14.88
N PHE A 69 -19.73 3.76 -15.46
CA PHE A 69 -20.23 3.59 -16.82
C PHE A 69 -21.70 3.18 -16.81
N PRO A 70 -22.49 3.62 -17.82
CA PRO A 70 -23.92 3.33 -17.87
C PRO A 70 -24.19 1.85 -18.11
N ALA A 71 -25.39 1.41 -17.78
CA ALA A 71 -25.83 0.03 -18.01
C ALA A 71 -25.68 -0.34 -19.48
N GLY A 72 -25.12 -1.53 -19.74
CA GLY A 72 -24.86 -2.00 -21.09
C GLY A 72 -23.50 -1.61 -21.66
N ASP A 73 -22.78 -0.68 -21.03
CA ASP A 73 -21.44 -0.29 -21.48
C ASP A 73 -20.46 -1.42 -21.17
N PRO A 74 -19.69 -1.92 -22.16
CA PRO A 74 -18.76 -3.01 -21.94
C PRO A 74 -17.64 -2.66 -20.95
N ARG A 75 -17.33 -1.37 -20.74
CA ARG A 75 -16.33 -0.93 -19.77
C ARG A 75 -16.70 -1.24 -18.32
N ARG A 76 -17.99 -1.49 -18.05
CA ARG A 76 -18.43 -1.95 -16.73
C ARG A 76 -17.85 -3.31 -16.36
N ARG A 77 -17.42 -4.09 -17.35
CA ARG A 77 -16.85 -5.42 -17.18
C ARG A 77 -15.32 -5.41 -17.25
N THR A 78 -14.69 -4.29 -16.89
CA THR A 78 -13.23 -4.23 -16.80
C THR A 78 -12.78 -5.14 -15.65
N LEU A 79 -11.92 -6.09 -15.98
CA LEU A 79 -11.40 -7.03 -14.98
C LEU A 79 -10.62 -6.30 -13.89
N ALA A 80 -10.91 -6.64 -12.64
CA ALA A 80 -10.15 -6.14 -11.52
C ALA A 80 -8.83 -6.91 -11.41
N THR A 81 -7.76 -6.18 -11.15
CA THR A 81 -6.43 -6.77 -10.95
C THR A 81 -5.89 -6.48 -9.56
N VAL A 82 -6.54 -5.59 -8.81
CA VAL A 82 -6.10 -5.15 -7.49
C VAL A 82 -7.23 -5.33 -6.50
N VAL A 83 -6.92 -5.86 -5.33
CA VAL A 83 -7.82 -5.84 -4.18
C VAL A 83 -7.37 -4.69 -3.29
N ASP A 84 -8.25 -3.73 -3.09
CA ASP A 84 -8.00 -2.51 -2.34
C ASP A 84 -8.79 -2.51 -1.04
N HIS A 85 -8.33 -1.73 -0.08
CA HIS A 85 -9.06 -1.50 1.17
C HIS A 85 -9.92 -0.24 1.03
N ILE A 86 -11.23 -0.37 1.27
CA ILE A 86 -12.17 0.76 1.18
C ILE A 86 -11.73 1.86 2.15
N VAL A 87 -11.49 1.48 3.40
CA VAL A 87 -10.89 2.34 4.41
C VAL A 87 -9.43 1.92 4.55
N PRO A 88 -8.46 2.84 4.39
CA PRO A 88 -7.05 2.49 4.58
C PRO A 88 -6.83 1.88 5.96
N PHE A 89 -6.17 0.72 6.01
CA PHE A 89 -6.01 -0.01 7.26
C PHE A 89 -4.97 0.60 8.21
N ARG A 90 -3.98 1.29 7.69
CA ARG A 90 -2.97 2.05 8.46
C ARG A 90 -2.39 1.31 9.66
N GLY A 91 -2.08 0.03 9.47
CA GLY A 91 -1.54 -0.81 10.52
C GLY A 91 -2.58 -1.48 11.41
N ASP A 92 -3.87 -1.30 11.13
CA ASP A 92 -4.96 -1.98 11.84
C ASP A 92 -5.20 -3.34 11.18
N TRP A 93 -4.84 -4.41 11.88
CA TRP A 93 -4.98 -5.76 11.37
C TRP A 93 -6.44 -6.12 11.08
N ASP A 94 -7.37 -5.70 11.94
CA ASP A 94 -8.78 -6.01 11.75
C ASP A 94 -9.32 -5.39 10.46
N LEU A 95 -8.93 -4.15 10.14
CA LEU A 95 -9.28 -3.51 8.87
C LEU A 95 -8.60 -4.20 7.69
N PHE A 96 -7.38 -4.71 7.89
CA PHE A 96 -6.63 -5.36 6.82
C PHE A 96 -7.29 -6.67 6.39
N VAL A 97 -7.77 -7.47 7.33
CA VAL A 97 -8.32 -8.80 7.05
C VAL A 97 -9.85 -8.84 6.89
N ASP A 98 -10.53 -7.73 7.13
CA ASP A 98 -11.98 -7.66 7.05
C ASP A 98 -12.47 -7.73 5.60
N PRO A 99 -13.17 -8.82 5.20
CA PRO A 99 -13.67 -8.92 3.82
C PRO A 99 -14.64 -7.80 3.43
N ALA A 100 -15.38 -7.24 4.41
CA ALA A 100 -16.28 -6.12 4.15
C ALA A 100 -15.52 -4.83 3.80
N ASN A 101 -14.25 -4.75 4.14
CA ASN A 101 -13.38 -3.61 3.82
C ASN A 101 -12.58 -3.81 2.52
N HIS A 102 -12.81 -4.88 1.79
CA HIS A 102 -12.12 -5.17 0.54
C HIS A 102 -12.99 -4.78 -0.65
N GLN A 103 -12.35 -4.28 -1.70
CA GLN A 103 -13.02 -4.00 -2.98
C GLN A 103 -12.09 -4.35 -4.13
N SER A 104 -12.69 -4.70 -5.27
CA SER A 104 -11.94 -5.03 -6.48
C SER A 104 -11.85 -3.81 -7.38
N LEU A 105 -10.64 -3.46 -7.81
CA LEU A 105 -10.40 -2.32 -8.68
C LEU A 105 -9.47 -2.71 -9.82
N CYS A 106 -9.62 -2.03 -10.97
CA CYS A 106 -8.58 -2.07 -11.99
C CYS A 106 -7.43 -1.15 -11.58
N LYS A 107 -6.28 -1.34 -12.20
CA LYS A 107 -5.09 -0.55 -11.87
C LYS A 107 -5.36 0.96 -11.96
N HIS A 108 -6.08 1.39 -13.00
CA HIS A 108 -6.38 2.80 -13.22
C HIS A 108 -7.14 3.42 -12.04
N HIS A 109 -8.21 2.78 -11.59
CA HIS A 109 -9.01 3.31 -10.49
C HIS A 109 -8.32 3.16 -9.13
N HIS A 110 -7.51 2.12 -8.97
CA HIS A 110 -6.69 1.98 -7.77
C HIS A 110 -5.66 3.12 -7.67
N ASP A 111 -5.00 3.43 -8.78
CA ASP A 111 -4.01 4.52 -8.81
C ASP A 111 -4.68 5.88 -8.56
N GLN A 112 -5.87 6.11 -9.11
CA GLN A 112 -6.64 7.33 -8.84
C GLN A 112 -7.01 7.47 -7.37
N LYS A 113 -7.47 6.39 -6.74
CA LYS A 113 -7.81 6.38 -5.33
C LYS A 113 -6.59 6.68 -4.46
N THR A 114 -5.46 6.03 -4.76
CA THR A 114 -4.21 6.25 -4.05
C THR A 114 -3.77 7.71 -4.16
N ALA A 115 -3.86 8.30 -5.35
CA ALA A 115 -3.51 9.70 -5.56
C ALA A 115 -4.40 10.64 -4.74
N ARG A 116 -5.70 10.37 -4.65
CA ARG A 116 -6.62 11.16 -3.83
C ARG A 116 -6.28 11.06 -2.34
N GLU A 117 -6.00 9.87 -1.87
CA GLU A 117 -5.62 9.65 -0.47
C GLU A 117 -4.33 10.37 -0.11
N GLN A 118 -3.36 10.35 -1.03
CA GLN A 118 -2.10 11.08 -0.85
C GLN A 118 -2.32 12.59 -0.79
N ALA A 119 -3.17 13.13 -1.68
CA ALA A 119 -3.49 14.55 -1.70
C ALA A 119 -4.18 15.00 -0.41
N GLU A 120 -5.07 14.18 0.14
CA GLU A 120 -5.74 14.48 1.42
C GLU A 120 -4.75 14.53 2.58
N LYS A 121 -3.73 13.65 2.57
CA LYS A 121 -2.68 13.66 3.59
C LYS A 121 -1.85 14.93 3.57
N THR A 122 -1.61 15.51 2.40
CA THR A 122 -0.76 16.68 2.25
C THR A 122 -1.50 18.00 2.55
N ARG A 123 -2.83 17.97 2.63
CA ARG A 123 -3.64 19.16 2.93
C ARG A 123 -3.73 19.51 4.42
N LYS A 124 -3.21 18.67 5.27
CA LYS A 124 -3.22 18.92 6.73
C LYS A 124 -1.98 19.67 7.17
#